data_e88e8701c334d55ee511d423fc4042c8
#
_entry.id   e88e8701c334d55ee511d423fc4042c8
#
_cell.length_a   1.000
_cell.length_b   1.000
_cell.length_c   1.000
_cell.angle_alpha   90.00
_cell.angle_beta   90.00
_cell.angle_gamma   90.00
#
_symmetry.space_group_name_H-M   'P 1'
#
loop_
_entity.id
_entity.type
_entity.pdbx_description
1 polymer ?
#
loop_
_entity_poly.entity_id
_entity_poly.type
_entity_poly.pdbx_seq_one_letter_code
_entity_poly.pdbx_strand_id
1 'polypeptide(L)'
;MKKAEEWAEQILFNYCDARGIYKRTYACRFDQFDAMAIDSLGQTFPASRPLTMHDIGVSDGRTARDFFQKLAARFPHLSYYASDYEPSLMMLRSGTGGSVVTLNKKGQAIEIVMPPFVFNLIKPENFWLYPINYAFFLFARAVVLPRTLAKYRAGKIAPSSLVLFCPAAQDLAASDRRFRLVEYDLLKPHALPRRVDVVRVMNVLNSSYFDPQQLSIAVGHIFESLAIGGLLIVGSNDAAGSEVRGGIYRKLGQGFQELAKSGADHDAHRTIVSFAATQRDGV
;
A
#
# COMPACT_ATOMS: atom_id res chain seq x y z
N MET A 1 -15.18 6.05 21.79
CA MET A 1 -14.03 6.26 20.90
C MET A 1 -12.93 5.21 21.12
N LYS A 2 -12.31 5.06 22.30
CA LYS A 2 -11.22 4.07 22.56
C LYS A 2 -11.47 2.63 22.05
N LYS A 3 -12.67 2.07 22.21
CA LYS A 3 -12.99 0.71 21.72
C LYS A 3 -12.96 0.55 20.18
N ALA A 4 -13.22 1.61 19.42
CA ALA A 4 -13.18 1.53 17.95
C ALA A 4 -11.74 1.55 17.41
N GLU A 5 -10.84 2.23 18.11
CA GLU A 5 -9.40 2.28 17.77
C GLU A 5 -8.71 0.94 18.04
N GLU A 6 -9.02 0.28 19.15
CA GLU A 6 -8.52 -1.07 19.48
C GLU A 6 -8.93 -2.11 18.41
N TRP A 7 -10.14 -2.02 17.89
CA TRP A 7 -10.61 -2.91 16.81
C TRP A 7 -9.95 -2.59 15.47
N ALA A 8 -9.72 -1.32 15.17
CA ALA A 8 -9.04 -0.92 13.95
C ALA A 8 -7.62 -1.50 13.88
N GLU A 9 -6.87 -1.48 14.96
CA GLU A 9 -5.52 -2.09 15.00
C GLU A 9 -5.57 -3.61 14.82
N GLN A 10 -6.53 -4.31 15.43
CA GLN A 10 -6.68 -5.77 15.26
C GLN A 10 -7.11 -6.14 13.85
N ILE A 11 -8.04 -5.38 13.26
CA ILE A 11 -8.46 -5.55 11.87
C ILE A 11 -7.26 -5.34 10.95
N LEU A 12 -6.52 -4.24 11.12
CA LEU A 12 -5.31 -3.94 10.34
C LEU A 12 -4.25 -5.03 10.46
N PHE A 13 -4.03 -5.57 11.67
CA PHE A 13 -3.03 -6.60 11.90
C PHE A 13 -3.37 -7.92 11.18
N ASN A 14 -4.66 -8.27 11.11
CA ASN A 14 -5.15 -9.49 10.46
C ASN A 14 -5.55 -9.27 9.00
N TYR A 15 -5.59 -8.02 8.55
CA TYR A 15 -6.01 -7.71 7.20
C TYR A 15 -5.06 -8.33 6.16
N CYS A 16 -5.63 -9.11 5.28
CA CYS A 16 -4.99 -9.47 4.01
C CYS A 16 -5.90 -9.03 2.86
N ASP A 17 -5.28 -8.70 1.74
CA ASP A 17 -6.01 -8.36 0.52
C ASP A 17 -6.71 -9.58 -0.08
N ALA A 18 -7.47 -9.37 -1.17
CA ALA A 18 -8.20 -10.43 -1.86
C ALA A 18 -7.30 -11.56 -2.42
N ARG A 19 -5.98 -11.38 -2.43
CA ARG A 19 -4.96 -12.37 -2.86
C ARG A 19 -4.35 -13.12 -1.67
N GLY A 20 -4.78 -12.82 -0.44
CA GLY A 20 -4.26 -13.43 0.79
C GLY A 20 -2.93 -12.86 1.26
N ILE A 21 -2.56 -11.65 0.83
CA ILE A 21 -1.32 -10.99 1.23
C ILE A 21 -1.60 -10.05 2.39
N TYR A 22 -0.89 -10.26 3.51
CA TYR A 22 -1.03 -9.43 4.70
C TYR A 22 -0.41 -8.06 4.50
N LYS A 23 -1.16 -7.01 4.85
CA LYS A 23 -0.68 -5.62 4.88
C LYS A 23 0.09 -5.31 6.17
N ARG A 24 1.10 -6.10 6.50
CA ARG A 24 1.94 -5.88 7.69
C ARG A 24 3.13 -5.02 7.32
N THR A 25 3.31 -3.91 8.05
CA THR A 25 4.50 -3.08 7.95
C THR A 25 5.05 -2.78 9.35
N TYR A 26 6.30 -2.38 9.42
CA TYR A 26 7.02 -2.11 10.65
C TYR A 26 7.77 -0.79 10.50
N ALA A 27 7.89 -0.02 11.58
CA ALA A 27 8.75 1.15 11.60
C ALA A 27 10.20 0.77 11.25
N CYS A 28 10.91 1.69 10.60
CA CYS A 28 12.33 1.53 10.23
C CYS A 28 12.65 0.32 9.34
N ARG A 29 11.65 -0.25 8.69
CA ARG A 29 11.79 -1.47 7.88
C ARG A 29 12.81 -1.36 6.75
N PHE A 30 13.03 -0.15 6.22
CA PHE A 30 13.85 0.10 5.03
C PHE A 30 14.99 1.09 5.31
N ASP A 31 15.39 1.33 6.56
CA ASP A 31 16.28 2.43 6.96
C ASP A 31 17.56 2.55 6.14
N GLN A 32 18.27 1.43 5.89
CA GLN A 32 19.50 1.46 5.10
C GLN A 32 19.25 1.82 3.63
N PHE A 33 18.22 1.23 3.04
CA PHE A 33 17.83 1.51 1.66
C PHE A 33 17.27 2.93 1.50
N ASP A 34 16.48 3.38 2.49
CA ASP A 34 15.96 4.74 2.53
C ASP A 34 17.09 5.78 2.63
N ALA A 35 18.16 5.51 3.38
CA ALA A 35 19.34 6.38 3.43
C ALA A 35 20.02 6.48 2.07
N MET A 36 20.25 5.35 1.38
CA MET A 36 20.80 5.32 0.03
C MET A 36 19.89 6.08 -0.97
N ALA A 37 18.58 5.93 -0.84
CA ALA A 37 17.61 6.63 -1.68
C ALA A 37 17.66 8.15 -1.45
N ILE A 38 17.72 8.62 -0.20
CA ILE A 38 17.81 10.03 0.15
C ILE A 38 19.13 10.65 -0.37
N ASP A 39 20.23 9.92 -0.29
CA ASP A 39 21.53 10.37 -0.84
C ASP A 39 21.47 10.49 -2.37
N SER A 40 20.90 9.52 -3.06
CA SER A 40 20.71 9.56 -4.52
C SER A 40 19.81 10.72 -4.94
N LEU A 41 18.74 10.99 -4.17
CA LEU A 41 17.88 12.15 -4.37
C LEU A 41 18.64 13.46 -4.20
N GLY A 42 19.47 13.57 -3.17
CA GLY A 42 20.27 14.77 -2.93
C GLY A 42 21.40 15.00 -3.93
N GLN A 43 21.90 13.95 -4.60
CA GLN A 43 22.83 14.06 -5.73
C GLN A 43 22.12 14.47 -7.02
N THR A 44 20.84 14.13 -7.17
CA THR A 44 20.08 14.37 -8.39
C THR A 44 19.34 15.70 -8.36
N PHE A 45 18.81 16.10 -7.22
CA PHE A 45 17.96 17.29 -7.09
C PHE A 45 18.51 18.29 -6.08
N PRO A 46 18.63 19.57 -6.44
CA PRO A 46 18.97 20.64 -5.49
C PRO A 46 17.90 20.75 -4.38
N ALA A 47 18.31 20.96 -3.14
CA ALA A 47 17.39 21.09 -2.00
C ALA A 47 16.39 22.26 -2.12
N SER A 48 16.77 23.31 -2.84
CA SER A 48 15.93 24.49 -3.09
C SER A 48 14.84 24.26 -4.16
N ARG A 49 14.96 23.18 -4.94
CA ARG A 49 13.97 22.86 -5.98
C ARG A 49 12.72 22.26 -5.35
N PRO A 50 11.49 22.69 -5.74
CA PRO A 50 10.29 21.96 -5.43
C PRO A 50 10.37 20.52 -5.94
N LEU A 51 10.13 19.56 -5.04
CA LEU A 51 10.18 18.13 -5.33
C LEU A 51 8.80 17.52 -5.16
N THR A 52 8.34 16.77 -6.16
CA THR A 52 7.08 16.02 -6.09
C THR A 52 7.38 14.53 -6.08
N MET A 53 6.88 13.85 -5.06
CA MET A 53 7.08 12.42 -4.88
C MET A 53 5.76 11.67 -4.75
N HIS A 54 5.71 10.48 -5.36
CA HIS A 54 4.63 9.51 -5.21
C HIS A 54 5.17 8.21 -4.63
N ASP A 55 4.76 7.89 -3.41
CA ASP A 55 5.07 6.63 -2.72
C ASP A 55 3.86 5.70 -2.84
N ILE A 56 4.02 4.59 -3.55
CA ILE A 56 2.94 3.72 -4.00
C ILE A 56 2.92 2.42 -3.20
N GLY A 57 1.75 2.03 -2.70
CA GLY A 57 1.56 0.81 -1.94
C GLY A 57 2.07 0.91 -0.52
N VAL A 58 1.80 2.05 0.13
CA VAL A 58 2.33 2.37 1.46
C VAL A 58 1.67 1.59 2.61
N SER A 59 0.68 0.73 2.30
CA SER A 59 -0.03 -0.07 3.29
C SER A 59 -0.70 0.82 4.36
N ASP A 60 -0.29 0.72 5.63
CA ASP A 60 -0.81 1.56 6.73
C ASP A 60 -0.14 2.95 6.83
N GLY A 61 0.83 3.25 5.96
CA GLY A 61 1.49 4.55 5.86
C GLY A 61 2.63 4.80 6.86
N ARG A 62 2.98 3.86 7.75
CA ARG A 62 4.08 4.04 8.73
C ARG A 62 5.42 4.30 8.05
N THR A 63 5.80 3.44 7.11
CA THR A 63 7.07 3.58 6.38
C THR A 63 7.11 4.83 5.50
N ALA A 64 5.98 5.22 4.91
CA ALA A 64 5.87 6.44 4.12
C ALA A 64 6.03 7.69 4.99
N ARG A 65 5.42 7.70 6.19
CA ARG A 65 5.60 8.78 7.18
C ARG A 65 7.07 8.93 7.58
N ASP A 66 7.71 7.82 7.94
CA ASP A 66 9.11 7.82 8.38
C ASP A 66 10.05 8.32 7.27
N PHE A 67 9.82 7.87 6.03
CA PHE A 67 10.57 8.33 4.86
C PHE A 67 10.32 9.81 4.55
N PHE A 68 9.06 10.25 4.60
CA PHE A 68 8.69 11.65 4.43
C PHE A 68 9.40 12.55 5.44
N GLN A 69 9.42 12.19 6.73
CA GLN A 69 10.06 13.00 7.77
C GLN A 69 11.55 13.19 7.53
N LYS A 70 12.26 12.11 7.13
CA LYS A 70 13.68 12.18 6.75
C LYS A 70 13.90 13.06 5.51
N LEU A 71 13.04 12.91 4.50
CA LEU A 71 13.15 13.62 3.24
C LEU A 71 12.78 15.10 3.38
N ALA A 72 11.75 15.44 4.15
CA ALA A 72 11.26 16.79 4.39
C ALA A 72 12.29 17.69 5.11
N ALA A 73 13.18 17.09 5.89
CA ALA A 73 14.32 17.79 6.50
C ALA A 73 15.32 18.31 5.46
N ARG A 74 15.48 17.58 4.34
CA ARG A 74 16.41 17.95 3.25
C ARG A 74 15.74 18.76 2.15
N PHE A 75 14.45 18.53 1.87
CA PHE A 75 13.68 19.16 0.81
C PHE A 75 12.49 19.92 1.39
N PRO A 76 12.65 21.20 1.77
CA PRO A 76 11.58 21.98 2.42
C PRO A 76 10.34 22.20 1.53
N HIS A 77 10.53 22.19 0.21
CA HIS A 77 9.45 22.35 -0.79
C HIS A 77 8.97 21.00 -1.36
N LEU A 78 8.92 19.96 -0.51
CA LEU A 78 8.44 18.62 -0.88
C LEU A 78 6.91 18.61 -0.99
N SER A 79 6.39 17.95 -2.04
CA SER A 79 5.00 17.50 -2.14
C SER A 79 5.00 15.97 -2.19
N TYR A 80 4.45 15.32 -1.16
CA TYR A 80 4.52 13.87 -0.99
C TYR A 80 3.13 13.25 -1.03
N TYR A 81 2.93 12.33 -1.96
CA TYR A 81 1.69 11.57 -2.11
C TYR A 81 1.95 10.12 -1.69
N ALA A 82 1.41 9.72 -0.54
CA ALA A 82 1.44 8.35 -0.06
C ALA A 82 0.16 7.65 -0.47
N SER A 83 0.25 6.61 -1.29
CA SER A 83 -0.93 5.97 -1.87
C SER A 83 -1.00 4.48 -1.60
N ASP A 84 -2.22 3.98 -1.48
CA ASP A 84 -2.49 2.55 -1.44
C ASP A 84 -3.68 2.20 -2.32
N TYR A 85 -3.73 0.94 -2.78
CA TYR A 85 -4.83 0.42 -3.59
C TYR A 85 -6.14 0.38 -2.82
N GLU A 86 -6.09 0.08 -1.52
CA GLU A 86 -7.26 -0.04 -0.66
C GLU A 86 -7.02 0.72 0.65
N PRO A 87 -7.27 2.04 0.65
CA PRO A 87 -7.03 2.89 1.82
C PRO A 87 -8.11 2.78 2.89
N SER A 88 -9.25 2.15 2.57
CA SER A 88 -10.35 1.97 3.50
C SER A 88 -11.16 0.72 3.20
N LEU A 89 -11.79 0.18 4.25
CA LEU A 89 -12.78 -0.91 4.17
C LEU A 89 -14.17 -0.39 4.55
N MET A 90 -15.18 -0.99 3.96
CA MET A 90 -16.56 -0.81 4.41
C MET A 90 -16.80 -1.71 5.62
N MET A 91 -17.33 -1.15 6.71
CA MET A 91 -17.75 -1.90 7.91
C MET A 91 -19.26 -1.98 7.99
N LEU A 92 -19.76 -3.18 8.21
CA LEU A 92 -21.16 -3.45 8.49
C LEU A 92 -21.27 -3.94 9.94
N ARG A 93 -21.89 -3.12 10.81
CA ARG A 93 -22.12 -3.49 12.23
C ARG A 93 -23.45 -4.18 12.36
N SER A 94 -23.45 -5.43 12.85
CA SER A 94 -24.69 -6.11 13.22
C SER A 94 -25.20 -5.58 14.55
N GLY A 95 -26.46 -5.14 14.61
CA GLY A 95 -27.05 -4.50 15.78
C GLY A 95 -27.18 -5.39 17.03
N THR A 96 -26.91 -6.69 16.93
CA THR A 96 -26.94 -7.63 18.05
C THR A 96 -25.57 -8.25 18.25
N GLY A 97 -24.97 -8.08 19.41
CA GLY A 97 -23.71 -8.75 19.80
C GLY A 97 -22.42 -8.09 19.37
N GLY A 98 -22.43 -6.87 18.80
CA GLY A 98 -21.21 -6.13 18.47
C GLY A 98 -20.39 -6.71 17.32
N SER A 99 -20.93 -7.66 16.55
CA SER A 99 -20.21 -8.25 15.40
C SER A 99 -20.07 -7.24 14.26
N VAL A 100 -18.91 -7.26 13.60
CA VAL A 100 -18.59 -6.41 12.44
C VAL A 100 -18.18 -7.29 11.29
N VAL A 101 -18.67 -7.01 10.10
CA VAL A 101 -18.19 -7.59 8.83
C VAL A 101 -17.50 -6.49 8.04
N THR A 102 -16.27 -6.73 7.62
CA THR A 102 -15.54 -5.82 6.74
C THR A 102 -15.63 -6.27 5.29
N LEU A 103 -15.88 -5.32 4.40
CA LEU A 103 -15.91 -5.55 2.95
C LEU A 103 -14.85 -4.70 2.27
N ASN A 104 -14.18 -5.26 1.26
CA ASN A 104 -13.31 -4.50 0.39
C ASN A 104 -14.11 -3.63 -0.60
N LYS A 105 -13.42 -2.81 -1.39
CA LYS A 105 -14.05 -1.94 -2.40
C LYS A 105 -14.81 -2.68 -3.51
N LYS A 106 -14.57 -3.99 -3.67
CA LYS A 106 -15.34 -4.86 -4.57
C LYS A 106 -16.58 -5.47 -3.92
N GLY A 107 -16.87 -5.14 -2.64
CA GLY A 107 -17.98 -5.69 -1.89
C GLY A 107 -17.75 -7.13 -1.39
N GLN A 108 -16.54 -7.65 -1.50
CA GLN A 108 -16.17 -8.97 -0.99
C GLN A 108 -15.92 -8.88 0.51
N ALA A 109 -16.49 -9.81 1.29
CA ALA A 109 -16.24 -9.90 2.71
C ALA A 109 -14.82 -10.40 2.97
N ILE A 110 -14.07 -9.65 3.79
CA ILE A 110 -12.66 -9.91 4.11
C ILE A 110 -12.53 -10.51 5.50
N GLU A 111 -13.24 -9.93 6.49
CA GLU A 111 -13.12 -10.34 7.87
C GLU A 111 -14.48 -10.30 8.57
N ILE A 112 -14.60 -11.13 9.62
CA ILE A 112 -15.70 -11.09 10.59
C ILE A 112 -15.09 -10.89 11.96
N VAL A 113 -15.44 -9.79 12.61
CA VAL A 113 -15.08 -9.51 14.00
C VAL A 113 -16.23 -9.95 14.89
N MET A 114 -15.99 -10.90 15.76
CA MET A 114 -16.89 -11.36 16.83
C MET A 114 -16.08 -11.35 18.13
N PRO A 115 -16.18 -10.30 18.95
CA PRO A 115 -15.36 -10.22 20.14
C PRO A 115 -15.39 -11.50 21.01
N PRO A 116 -14.22 -12.03 21.43
CA PRO A 116 -12.85 -11.51 21.22
C PRO A 116 -12.17 -11.98 19.92
N PHE A 117 -12.88 -12.56 18.98
CA PHE A 117 -12.30 -13.18 17.78
C PHE A 117 -12.35 -12.26 16.57
N VAL A 118 -11.28 -12.31 15.75
CA VAL A 118 -11.22 -11.76 14.39
C VAL A 118 -10.94 -12.90 13.42
N PHE A 119 -11.85 -13.15 12.50
CA PHE A 119 -11.76 -14.23 11.52
C PHE A 119 -11.50 -13.66 10.12
N ASN A 120 -10.35 -13.96 9.56
CA ASN A 120 -10.06 -13.66 8.16
C ASN A 120 -10.76 -14.69 7.24
N LEU A 121 -11.49 -14.20 6.24
CA LEU A 121 -12.27 -15.04 5.32
C LEU A 121 -11.49 -15.39 4.04
N ILE A 122 -10.46 -14.64 3.71
CA ILE A 122 -9.63 -14.84 2.51
C ILE A 122 -8.57 -15.90 2.77
N LYS A 123 -7.89 -15.78 3.91
CA LYS A 123 -6.88 -16.74 4.35
C LYS A 123 -7.22 -17.21 5.75
N PRO A 124 -8.15 -18.18 5.88
CA PRO A 124 -8.43 -18.75 7.18
C PRO A 124 -7.15 -19.44 7.67
N GLU A 125 -6.58 -18.89 8.74
CA GLU A 125 -5.45 -19.52 9.42
C GLU A 125 -5.87 -20.89 9.97
N ASN A 126 -4.92 -21.66 10.48
CA ASN A 126 -5.10 -23.05 10.92
C ASN A 126 -6.12 -23.19 12.07
N PHE A 127 -7.31 -22.61 11.94
CA PHE A 127 -8.41 -22.69 12.92
C PHE A 127 -8.83 -24.13 13.20
N TRP A 128 -8.63 -25.02 12.22
CA TRP A 128 -8.90 -26.46 12.39
C TRP A 128 -8.03 -27.11 13.46
N LEU A 129 -6.85 -26.55 13.80
CA LEU A 129 -6.02 -27.01 14.92
C LEU A 129 -6.63 -26.67 16.29
N TYR A 130 -7.62 -25.75 16.32
CA TYR A 130 -8.29 -25.29 17.53
C TYR A 130 -9.80 -25.49 17.36
N PRO A 131 -10.36 -26.65 17.73
CA PRO A 131 -11.75 -27.02 17.43
C PRO A 131 -12.80 -25.99 17.87
N ILE A 132 -12.59 -25.35 19.02
CA ILE A 132 -13.48 -24.29 19.52
C ILE A 132 -13.45 -23.06 18.61
N ASN A 133 -12.26 -22.58 18.24
CA ASN A 133 -12.11 -21.43 17.35
C ASN A 133 -12.69 -21.76 15.97
N TYR A 134 -12.50 -22.99 15.50
CA TYR A 134 -13.07 -23.46 14.23
C TYR A 134 -14.60 -23.49 14.26
N ALA A 135 -15.21 -23.95 15.36
CA ALA A 135 -16.67 -23.90 15.53
C ALA A 135 -17.20 -22.45 15.50
N PHE A 136 -16.53 -21.51 16.18
CA PHE A 136 -16.88 -20.09 16.12
C PHE A 136 -16.69 -19.50 14.72
N PHE A 137 -15.62 -19.87 14.00
CA PHE A 137 -15.42 -19.47 12.62
C PHE A 137 -16.54 -19.96 11.70
N LEU A 138 -16.91 -21.25 11.81
CA LEU A 138 -18.02 -21.81 11.03
C LEU A 138 -19.35 -21.11 11.35
N PHE A 139 -19.64 -20.85 12.62
CA PHE A 139 -20.81 -20.08 13.02
C PHE A 139 -20.79 -18.66 12.46
N ALA A 140 -19.64 -17.96 12.55
CA ALA A 140 -19.48 -16.63 11.99
C ALA A 140 -19.74 -16.62 10.47
N ARG A 141 -19.16 -17.58 9.75
CA ARG A 141 -19.30 -17.70 8.29
C ARG A 141 -20.70 -18.14 7.86
N ALA A 142 -21.32 -19.08 8.55
CA ALA A 142 -22.61 -19.66 8.15
C ALA A 142 -23.82 -18.84 8.64
N VAL A 143 -23.69 -18.10 9.73
CA VAL A 143 -24.81 -17.42 10.38
C VAL A 143 -24.63 -15.91 10.40
N VAL A 144 -23.51 -15.42 10.93
CA VAL A 144 -23.30 -13.97 11.13
C VAL A 144 -23.15 -13.27 9.78
N LEU A 145 -22.28 -13.77 8.91
CA LEU A 145 -22.02 -13.17 7.60
C LEU A 145 -23.29 -13.04 6.74
N PRO A 146 -24.04 -14.13 6.43
CA PRO A 146 -25.21 -14.02 5.55
C PRO A 146 -26.32 -13.15 6.15
N ARG A 147 -26.53 -13.20 7.47
CA ARG A 147 -27.51 -12.34 8.15
C ARG A 147 -27.13 -10.87 8.09
N THR A 148 -25.86 -10.54 8.27
CA THR A 148 -25.36 -9.16 8.19
C THR A 148 -25.49 -8.62 6.77
N LEU A 149 -25.09 -9.40 5.76
CA LEU A 149 -25.23 -9.02 4.36
C LEU A 149 -26.72 -8.89 3.94
N ALA A 150 -27.59 -9.75 4.41
CA ALA A 150 -29.04 -9.66 4.14
C ALA A 150 -29.64 -8.37 4.73
N LYS A 151 -29.27 -8.02 5.96
CA LYS A 151 -29.71 -6.76 6.61
C LYS A 151 -29.17 -5.54 5.86
N TYR A 152 -27.91 -5.57 5.41
CA TYR A 152 -27.32 -4.51 4.62
C TYR A 152 -28.04 -4.34 3.27
N ARG A 153 -28.25 -5.41 2.52
CA ARG A 153 -29.01 -5.39 1.25
C ARG A 153 -30.46 -4.90 1.43
N ALA A 154 -31.07 -5.18 2.58
CA ALA A 154 -32.40 -4.69 2.94
C ALA A 154 -32.41 -3.24 3.47
N GLY A 155 -31.28 -2.51 3.45
CA GLY A 155 -31.18 -1.15 3.96
C GLY A 155 -31.32 -1.01 5.49
N LYS A 156 -31.27 -2.13 6.25
CA LYS A 156 -31.42 -2.14 7.71
C LYS A 156 -30.13 -1.84 8.47
N ILE A 157 -28.99 -1.82 7.80
CA ILE A 157 -27.67 -1.48 8.34
C ILE A 157 -27.04 -0.46 7.42
N ALA A 158 -26.66 0.68 7.98
CA ALA A 158 -25.85 1.68 7.27
C ALA A 158 -24.37 1.26 7.33
N PRO A 159 -23.64 1.30 6.19
CA PRO A 159 -22.21 1.04 6.19
C PRO A 159 -21.46 2.22 6.83
N SER A 160 -20.32 1.93 7.44
CA SER A 160 -19.34 2.93 7.87
C SER A 160 -17.98 2.62 7.24
N SER A 161 -17.10 3.62 7.13
CA SER A 161 -15.75 3.41 6.58
C SER A 161 -14.75 3.19 7.70
N LEU A 162 -13.84 2.23 7.51
CA LEU A 162 -12.65 2.04 8.31
C LEU A 162 -11.44 2.45 7.48
N VAL A 163 -10.77 3.53 7.88
CA VAL A 163 -9.51 3.96 7.24
C VAL A 163 -8.40 3.02 7.66
N LEU A 164 -7.64 2.51 6.68
CA LEU A 164 -6.55 1.56 6.91
C LEU A 164 -5.19 2.22 7.15
N PHE A 165 -5.08 3.53 6.98
CA PHE A 165 -3.87 4.26 7.38
C PHE A 165 -3.79 4.38 8.91
N CYS A 166 -2.60 4.20 9.46
CA CYS A 166 -2.37 4.33 10.90
C CYS A 166 -2.66 5.77 11.40
N PRO A 167 -3.08 5.94 12.67
CA PRO A 167 -3.39 7.27 13.22
C PRO A 167 -2.27 8.29 13.01
N ALA A 168 -1.02 7.90 13.23
CA ALA A 168 0.12 8.82 13.07
C ALA A 168 0.34 9.31 11.63
N ALA A 169 -0.01 8.50 10.60
CA ALA A 169 0.02 8.95 9.20
C ALA A 169 -1.16 9.88 8.89
N GLN A 170 -2.34 9.61 9.46
CA GLN A 170 -3.51 10.47 9.34
C GLN A 170 -3.28 11.83 10.01
N ASP A 171 -2.71 11.85 11.22
CA ASP A 171 -2.38 13.08 11.95
C ASP A 171 -1.34 13.92 11.19
N LEU A 172 -0.33 13.27 10.60
CA LEU A 172 0.64 13.95 9.74
C LEU A 172 -0.05 14.58 8.52
N ALA A 173 -0.92 13.84 7.84
CA ALA A 173 -1.65 14.36 6.67
C ALA A 173 -2.60 15.52 7.02
N ALA A 174 -3.14 15.55 8.25
CA ALA A 174 -3.97 16.63 8.75
C ALA A 174 -3.16 17.88 9.14
N SER A 175 -1.93 17.71 9.65
CA SER A 175 -1.09 18.79 10.16
C SER A 175 -0.08 19.35 9.14
N ASP A 176 0.38 18.55 8.19
CA ASP A 176 1.35 18.97 7.16
C ASP A 176 0.78 18.77 5.74
N ARG A 177 0.44 19.89 5.07
CA ARG A 177 -0.13 19.88 3.71
C ARG A 177 0.79 19.29 2.64
N ARG A 178 2.06 19.12 2.94
CA ARG A 178 3.03 18.49 2.04
C ARG A 178 2.86 16.98 1.97
N PHE A 179 2.31 16.34 3.00
CA PHE A 179 2.04 14.90 3.07
C PHE A 179 0.56 14.63 2.81
N ARG A 180 0.26 13.81 1.82
CA ARG A 180 -1.11 13.50 1.40
C ARG A 180 -1.33 12.01 1.28
N LEU A 181 -2.41 11.51 1.87
CA LEU A 181 -2.87 10.13 1.74
C LEU A 181 -3.89 10.05 0.61
N VAL A 182 -3.65 9.17 -0.37
CA VAL A 182 -4.50 9.05 -1.56
C VAL A 182 -4.77 7.59 -1.92
N GLU A 183 -5.87 7.32 -2.62
CA GLU A 183 -6.12 6.03 -3.24
C GLU A 183 -5.47 6.00 -4.63
N TYR A 184 -4.77 4.90 -4.95
CA TYR A 184 -4.20 4.70 -6.28
C TYR A 184 -4.10 3.23 -6.66
N ASP A 185 -4.51 2.92 -7.88
CA ASP A 185 -4.39 1.60 -8.51
C ASP A 185 -3.27 1.63 -9.56
N LEU A 186 -2.18 0.94 -9.30
CA LEU A 186 -0.99 0.92 -10.16
C LEU A 186 -1.26 0.34 -11.56
N LEU A 187 -2.34 -0.44 -11.71
CA LEU A 187 -2.78 -0.94 -13.02
C LEU A 187 -3.62 0.07 -13.81
N LYS A 188 -3.85 1.26 -13.27
CA LYS A 188 -4.52 2.36 -13.94
C LYS A 188 -3.54 3.48 -14.29
N PRO A 189 -3.82 4.26 -15.34
CA PRO A 189 -3.04 5.45 -15.66
C PRO A 189 -2.91 6.38 -14.44
N HIS A 190 -1.80 7.09 -14.40
CA HIS A 190 -1.48 8.00 -13.31
C HIS A 190 -2.55 9.09 -13.12
N ALA A 191 -3.05 9.25 -11.90
CA ALA A 191 -4.14 10.15 -11.57
C ALA A 191 -3.69 11.48 -10.95
N LEU A 192 -2.38 11.69 -10.72
CA LEU A 192 -1.89 12.96 -10.19
C LEU A 192 -1.85 14.04 -11.28
N PRO A 193 -2.10 15.32 -10.93
CA PRO A 193 -2.28 16.37 -11.93
C PRO A 193 -1.02 16.73 -12.72
N ARG A 194 0.14 16.25 -12.31
CA ARG A 194 1.45 16.50 -12.97
C ARG A 194 2.33 15.28 -12.88
N ARG A 195 3.29 15.17 -13.78
CA ARG A 195 4.39 14.21 -13.65
C ARG A 195 5.16 14.50 -12.36
N VAL A 196 5.59 13.43 -11.70
CA VAL A 196 6.34 13.51 -10.44
C VAL A 196 7.83 13.38 -10.70
N ASP A 197 8.64 13.94 -9.80
CA ASP A 197 10.09 13.83 -9.86
C ASP A 197 10.57 12.47 -9.34
N VAL A 198 9.82 11.88 -8.40
CA VAL A 198 10.21 10.62 -7.76
C VAL A 198 8.99 9.71 -7.62
N VAL A 199 9.17 8.44 -7.96
CA VAL A 199 8.25 7.37 -7.60
C VAL A 199 8.99 6.38 -6.70
N ARG A 200 8.40 6.04 -5.54
CA ARG A 200 8.88 5.00 -4.64
C ARG A 200 7.86 3.88 -4.55
N VAL A 201 8.31 2.63 -4.69
CA VAL A 201 7.45 1.44 -4.67
C VAL A 201 8.13 0.34 -3.87
N MET A 202 7.71 0.15 -2.62
CA MET A 202 8.32 -0.81 -1.70
C MET A 202 7.42 -2.01 -1.47
N ASN A 203 7.95 -3.23 -1.67
CA ASN A 203 7.25 -4.50 -1.49
C ASN A 203 5.98 -4.71 -2.34
N VAL A 204 5.84 -4.00 -3.46
CA VAL A 204 4.64 -4.07 -4.31
C VAL A 204 4.93 -4.70 -5.66
N LEU A 205 6.00 -4.26 -6.35
CA LEU A 205 6.35 -4.77 -7.68
C LEU A 205 7.00 -6.16 -7.59
N ASN A 206 6.18 -7.17 -7.29
CA ASN A 206 6.64 -8.56 -7.16
C ASN A 206 5.62 -9.54 -7.75
N SER A 207 6.07 -10.77 -7.98
CA SER A 207 5.29 -11.85 -8.59
C SER A 207 4.10 -12.33 -7.75
N SER A 208 4.03 -12.01 -6.46
CA SER A 208 2.89 -12.33 -5.60
C SER A 208 1.70 -11.39 -5.87
N TYR A 209 1.96 -10.18 -6.37
CA TYR A 209 0.92 -9.18 -6.68
C TYR A 209 0.56 -9.14 -8.15
N PHE A 210 1.56 -9.31 -9.04
CA PHE A 210 1.41 -9.07 -10.48
C PHE A 210 1.95 -10.24 -11.28
N ASP A 211 1.18 -10.69 -12.27
CA ASP A 211 1.72 -11.51 -13.33
C ASP A 211 2.68 -10.68 -14.22
N PRO A 212 3.48 -11.32 -15.11
CA PRO A 212 4.45 -10.61 -15.92
C PRO A 212 3.86 -9.49 -16.81
N GLN A 213 2.65 -9.69 -17.32
CA GLN A 213 1.96 -8.70 -18.15
C GLN A 213 1.51 -7.50 -17.31
N GLN A 214 0.91 -7.76 -16.15
CA GLN A 214 0.52 -6.72 -15.20
C GLN A 214 1.72 -5.93 -14.68
N LEU A 215 2.86 -6.62 -14.41
CA LEU A 215 4.10 -5.97 -14.01
C LEU A 215 4.61 -5.01 -15.09
N SER A 216 4.57 -5.42 -16.35
CA SER A 216 4.93 -4.56 -17.50
C SER A 216 4.02 -3.33 -17.61
N ILE A 217 2.70 -3.52 -17.44
CA ILE A 217 1.73 -2.41 -17.42
C ILE A 217 2.02 -1.44 -16.28
N ALA A 218 2.28 -1.97 -15.06
CA ALA A 218 2.60 -1.17 -13.89
C ALA A 218 3.87 -0.34 -14.10
N VAL A 219 4.94 -0.94 -14.65
CA VAL A 219 6.18 -0.23 -14.99
C VAL A 219 5.94 0.84 -16.06
N GLY A 220 5.08 0.57 -17.05
CA GLY A 220 4.68 1.55 -18.05
C GLY A 220 3.98 2.77 -17.45
N HIS A 221 3.01 2.56 -16.56
CA HIS A 221 2.31 3.66 -15.86
C HIS A 221 3.27 4.46 -14.97
N ILE A 222 4.20 3.79 -14.29
CA ILE A 222 5.26 4.47 -13.51
C ILE A 222 6.12 5.32 -14.45
N PHE A 223 6.55 4.76 -15.58
CA PHE A 223 7.35 5.50 -16.56
C PHE A 223 6.61 6.75 -17.04
N GLU A 224 5.36 6.65 -17.41
CA GLU A 224 4.54 7.79 -17.87
C GLU A 224 4.37 8.85 -16.77
N SER A 225 4.24 8.43 -15.51
CA SER A 225 4.05 9.32 -14.37
C SER A 225 5.31 10.12 -13.99
N LEU A 226 6.50 9.60 -14.28
CA LEU A 226 7.76 10.26 -13.97
C LEU A 226 8.11 11.37 -14.96
N ALA A 227 8.68 12.45 -14.46
CA ALA A 227 9.38 13.45 -15.29
C ALA A 227 10.66 12.85 -15.89
N ILE A 228 11.11 13.37 -17.02
CA ILE A 228 12.43 12.99 -17.59
C ILE A 228 13.52 13.42 -16.58
N GLY A 229 14.47 12.53 -16.31
CA GLY A 229 15.48 12.69 -15.26
C GLY A 229 14.96 12.38 -13.85
N GLY A 230 13.66 12.07 -13.70
CA GLY A 230 13.07 11.63 -12.45
C GLY A 230 13.55 10.26 -12.00
N LEU A 231 13.41 9.95 -10.70
CA LEU A 231 13.89 8.72 -10.10
C LEU A 231 12.77 7.76 -9.75
N LEU A 232 12.97 6.49 -10.09
CA LEU A 232 12.19 5.36 -9.61
C LEU A 232 12.99 4.62 -8.53
N ILE A 233 12.43 4.49 -7.35
CA ILE A 233 13.00 3.77 -6.21
C ILE A 233 12.15 2.53 -5.99
N VAL A 234 12.72 1.34 -6.17
CA VAL A 234 12.02 0.06 -5.99
C VAL A 234 12.81 -0.81 -5.05
N GLY A 235 12.11 -1.46 -4.12
CA GLY A 235 12.75 -2.42 -3.23
C GLY A 235 11.78 -3.41 -2.65
N SER A 236 12.29 -4.56 -2.23
CA SER A 236 11.55 -5.57 -1.50
C SER A 236 12.42 -6.23 -0.44
N ASN A 237 11.80 -6.65 0.65
CA ASN A 237 12.42 -7.51 1.66
C ASN A 237 11.43 -8.56 2.14
N ASP A 238 11.95 -9.73 2.50
CA ASP A 238 11.11 -10.88 2.86
C ASP A 238 10.65 -10.81 4.31
N ALA A 239 11.45 -10.19 5.20
CA ALA A 239 11.15 -10.04 6.62
C ALA A 239 11.66 -8.70 7.16
N ALA A 240 11.16 -8.30 8.34
CA ALA A 240 11.68 -7.16 9.06
C ALA A 240 13.17 -7.37 9.39
N GLY A 241 14.01 -6.39 9.06
CA GLY A 241 15.46 -6.46 9.29
C GLY A 241 16.25 -7.27 8.27
N SER A 242 15.60 -7.90 7.27
CA SER A 242 16.29 -8.49 6.14
C SER A 242 16.82 -7.42 5.18
N GLU A 243 17.90 -7.75 4.48
CA GLU A 243 18.45 -6.88 3.44
C GLU A 243 17.40 -6.56 2.39
N VAL A 244 17.33 -5.28 2.00
CA VAL A 244 16.43 -4.84 0.92
C VAL A 244 17.08 -5.17 -0.42
N ARG A 245 16.42 -6.00 -1.21
CA ARG A 245 16.73 -6.17 -2.63
C ARG A 245 16.08 -5.01 -3.38
N GLY A 246 16.86 -4.06 -3.88
CA GLY A 246 16.31 -2.85 -4.45
C GLY A 246 17.22 -2.17 -5.45
N GLY A 247 16.64 -1.25 -6.20
CA GLY A 247 17.34 -0.41 -7.17
C GLY A 247 16.77 0.99 -7.24
N ILE A 248 17.62 1.91 -7.65
CA ILE A 248 17.30 3.30 -7.96
C ILE A 248 17.57 3.52 -9.43
N TYR A 249 16.55 3.93 -10.14
CA TYR A 249 16.59 4.07 -11.60
C TYR A 249 16.24 5.49 -12.00
N ARG A 250 16.99 6.05 -12.97
CA ARG A 250 16.69 7.34 -13.58
C ARG A 250 15.89 7.13 -14.86
N LYS A 251 14.77 7.84 -15.00
CA LYS A 251 14.04 7.87 -16.26
C LYS A 251 14.83 8.64 -17.32
N LEU A 252 15.09 7.98 -18.43
CA LEU A 252 15.59 8.57 -19.68
C LEU A 252 14.43 8.79 -20.66
N GLY A 253 14.72 9.26 -21.86
CA GLY A 253 13.69 9.50 -22.90
C GLY A 253 12.86 8.27 -23.25
N GLN A 254 13.47 7.08 -23.31
CA GLN A 254 12.82 5.84 -23.76
C GLN A 254 12.96 4.66 -22.79
N GLY A 255 13.52 4.86 -21.61
CA GLY A 255 13.71 3.76 -20.67
C GLY A 255 14.29 4.22 -19.34
N PHE A 256 14.81 3.26 -18.58
CA PHE A 256 15.41 3.49 -17.28
C PHE A 256 16.90 3.17 -17.29
N GLN A 257 17.67 3.97 -16.56
CA GLN A 257 19.09 3.73 -16.25
C GLN A 257 19.20 3.41 -14.75
N GLU A 258 19.81 2.28 -14.41
CA GLU A 258 20.14 1.97 -13.01
C GLU A 258 21.24 2.91 -12.52
N LEU A 259 21.03 3.54 -11.37
CA LEU A 259 22.01 4.42 -10.70
C LEU A 259 22.64 3.76 -9.49
N ALA A 260 21.87 3.01 -8.73
CA ALA A 260 22.32 2.32 -7.52
C ALA A 260 21.49 1.07 -7.27
N LYS A 261 22.10 0.10 -6.59
CA LYS A 261 21.51 -1.20 -6.27
C LYS A 261 21.85 -1.60 -4.84
N SER A 262 20.93 -2.27 -4.18
CA SER A 262 21.08 -2.89 -2.87
C SER A 262 20.71 -4.37 -2.95
N GLY A 263 21.58 -5.23 -2.47
CA GLY A 263 21.35 -6.68 -2.46
C GLY A 263 21.22 -7.31 -3.86
N ALA A 264 20.50 -8.42 -3.91
CA ALA A 264 20.18 -9.11 -5.15
C ALA A 264 19.10 -8.37 -5.97
N ASP A 265 18.85 -8.82 -7.20
CA ASP A 265 17.77 -8.30 -8.04
C ASP A 265 16.41 -8.50 -7.36
N HIS A 266 15.59 -7.45 -7.34
CA HIS A 266 14.17 -7.55 -6.99
C HIS A 266 13.37 -8.05 -8.21
N ASP A 267 12.16 -8.56 -7.97
CA ASP A 267 11.34 -9.23 -9.01
C ASP A 267 11.11 -8.37 -10.26
N ALA A 268 10.93 -7.07 -10.11
CA ALA A 268 10.69 -6.16 -11.23
C ALA A 268 11.97 -5.67 -11.94
N HIS A 269 13.17 -6.01 -11.46
CA HIS A 269 14.43 -5.48 -11.99
C HIS A 269 14.54 -5.66 -13.51
N ARG A 270 14.35 -6.90 -14.00
CA ARG A 270 14.44 -7.21 -15.43
C ARG A 270 13.44 -6.41 -16.26
N THR A 271 12.19 -6.30 -15.79
CA THR A 271 11.13 -5.55 -16.46
C THR A 271 11.46 -4.08 -16.56
N ILE A 272 12.05 -3.49 -15.50
CA ILE A 272 12.45 -2.07 -15.49
C ILE A 272 13.61 -1.81 -16.43
N VAL A 273 14.67 -2.63 -16.37
CA VAL A 273 15.88 -2.43 -17.17
C VAL A 273 15.63 -2.69 -18.67
N SER A 274 14.78 -3.66 -19.00
CA SER A 274 14.41 -3.95 -20.40
C SER A 274 13.26 -3.08 -20.92
N PHE A 275 12.70 -2.19 -20.10
CA PHE A 275 11.60 -1.33 -20.51
C PHE A 275 12.06 -0.34 -21.57
N ALA A 276 11.43 -0.44 -22.75
CA ALA A 276 11.54 0.53 -23.81
C ALA A 276 10.16 1.16 -24.04
N ALA A 277 10.06 2.48 -23.86
CA ALA A 277 8.83 3.18 -24.18
C ALA A 277 8.59 3.07 -25.69
N THR A 278 7.48 2.46 -26.06
CA THR A 278 7.02 2.49 -27.45
C THR A 278 6.73 3.95 -27.77
N GLN A 279 7.37 4.49 -28.82
CA GLN A 279 6.93 5.76 -29.37
C GLN A 279 5.47 5.58 -29.79
N ARG A 280 4.55 6.21 -29.08
CA ARG A 280 3.24 6.51 -29.67
C ARG A 280 3.52 7.61 -30.67
N ASP A 281 3.64 7.21 -31.94
CA ASP A 281 3.64 8.14 -33.05
C ASP A 281 2.45 9.06 -32.86
N GLY A 282 2.76 10.36 -32.72
CA GLY A 282 1.76 11.36 -32.49
C GLY A 282 0.74 11.40 -33.63
N VAL A 283 -0.53 11.31 -33.26
CA VAL A 283 -1.65 11.78 -34.06
C VAL A 283 -2.09 13.12 -33.51
#